data_cab7a368534db17673de457085a44297
#
_entry.id   cab7a368534db17673de457085a44297
#
_cell.length_a   1.000
_cell.length_b   1.000
_cell.length_c   1.000
_cell.angle_alpha   90.00
_cell.angle_beta   90.00
_cell.angle_gamma   90.00
#
_symmetry.space_group_name_H-M   'P 1'
#
loop_
_entity.id
_entity.type
_entity.pdbx_description
1 polymer ?
#
loop_
_entity_poly.entity_id
_entity_poly.type
_entity_poly.pdbx_seq_one_letter_code
_entity_poly.pdbx_strand_id
1 'polypeptide(L)'
;MASDQTADVTDLVVIRRTVPATVTRAFDAWTDPASIARWAAPGTSVITHAAVDLRVGGRFEQHMRAANGFERRVAGTYLEISAPYRLVYTWRWELPPEDVESRVTVEFRDIGSATEVVVTHALLGDDTSRVNHAKGWNGCLDRYVELFAAAI
;
A
#
# COMPACT_ATOMS: atom_id res chain seq x y z
N MET A 1 24.69 12.23 1.09
CA MET A 1 24.93 12.58 2.48
C MET A 1 24.43 11.50 3.40
N ALA A 2 25.34 10.90 4.13
CA ALA A 2 24.98 9.83 5.06
C ALA A 2 24.01 10.31 6.15
N SER A 3 24.12 11.58 6.56
CA SER A 3 23.25 12.16 7.57
C SER A 3 21.79 12.20 7.13
N ASP A 4 21.54 12.39 5.84
CA ASP A 4 20.17 12.43 5.32
C ASP A 4 19.53 11.05 5.37
N GLN A 5 20.30 10.02 5.06
CA GLN A 5 19.82 8.64 5.14
C GLN A 5 19.47 8.27 6.58
N THR A 6 20.27 8.74 7.54
CA THR A 6 20.00 8.47 8.95
C THR A 6 18.70 9.11 9.40
N ALA A 7 18.42 10.35 8.97
CA ALA A 7 17.17 11.02 9.29
C ALA A 7 15.97 10.29 8.68
N ASP A 8 16.13 9.75 7.48
CA ASP A 8 15.03 9.10 6.76
C ASP A 8 14.60 7.77 7.38
N VAL A 9 15.50 7.11 8.12
CA VAL A 9 15.20 5.80 8.73
C VAL A 9 14.01 5.88 9.69
N THR A 10 13.84 6.98 10.39
CA THR A 10 12.74 7.14 11.35
C THR A 10 11.40 7.44 10.68
N ASP A 11 11.43 7.85 9.40
CA ASP A 11 10.25 8.30 8.67
C ASP A 11 9.76 7.29 7.65
N LEU A 12 10.37 6.11 7.58
CA LEU A 12 9.98 5.15 6.55
C LEU A 12 9.78 3.74 7.10
N VAL A 13 9.00 2.99 6.34
CA VAL A 13 8.72 1.56 6.56
C VAL A 13 9.05 0.84 5.27
N VAL A 14 9.78 -0.28 5.36
CA VAL A 14 10.04 -1.15 4.22
C VAL A 14 9.54 -2.54 4.56
N ILE A 15 8.63 -3.07 3.75
CA ILE A 15 8.07 -4.41 3.96
C ILE A 15 8.15 -5.18 2.66
N ARG A 16 8.56 -6.45 2.75
CA ARG A 16 8.72 -7.34 1.60
C ARG A 16 7.81 -8.55 1.76
N ARG A 17 7.23 -8.98 0.63
CA ARG A 17 6.46 -10.23 0.57
C ARG A 17 6.73 -10.90 -0.76
N THR A 18 6.69 -12.23 -0.77
CA THR A 18 6.75 -13.01 -2.00
C THR A 18 5.36 -13.61 -2.25
N VAL A 19 4.86 -13.44 -3.47
CA VAL A 19 3.55 -13.99 -3.87
C VAL A 19 3.73 -14.97 -5.00
N PRO A 20 2.96 -16.09 -5.02
CA PRO A 20 3.06 -17.11 -6.07
C PRO A 20 2.27 -16.71 -7.31
N ALA A 21 2.67 -15.61 -7.92
CA ALA A 21 1.97 -15.04 -9.08
C ALA A 21 2.97 -14.32 -9.98
N THR A 22 2.59 -14.14 -11.24
CA THR A 22 3.38 -13.35 -12.18
C THR A 22 3.40 -11.89 -11.75
N VAL A 23 4.41 -11.16 -12.21
CA VAL A 23 4.53 -9.74 -11.90
C VAL A 23 3.32 -8.96 -12.40
N THR A 24 2.75 -9.34 -13.53
CA THR A 24 1.53 -8.70 -14.06
C THR A 24 0.34 -8.89 -13.12
N ARG A 25 0.11 -10.11 -12.64
CA ARG A 25 -0.98 -10.38 -11.71
C ARG A 25 -0.78 -9.68 -10.37
N ALA A 26 0.46 -9.63 -9.89
CA ALA A 26 0.79 -8.95 -8.65
C ALA A 26 0.49 -7.45 -8.76
N PHE A 27 0.89 -6.84 -9.86
CA PHE A 27 0.61 -5.43 -10.14
C PHE A 27 -0.89 -5.15 -10.28
N ASP A 28 -1.61 -6.00 -11.03
CA ASP A 28 -3.03 -5.81 -11.27
C ASP A 28 -3.83 -5.87 -9.98
N ALA A 29 -3.47 -6.74 -9.05
CA ALA A 29 -4.15 -6.83 -7.76
C ALA A 29 -3.95 -5.59 -6.89
N TRP A 30 -2.93 -4.79 -7.17
CA TRP A 30 -2.66 -3.54 -6.45
C TRP A 30 -3.42 -2.36 -7.04
N THR A 31 -3.89 -2.48 -8.27
CA THR A 31 -4.49 -1.36 -9.01
C THR A 31 -5.95 -1.60 -9.41
N ASP A 32 -6.44 -2.81 -9.27
CA ASP A 32 -7.84 -3.14 -9.55
C ASP A 32 -8.70 -2.95 -8.29
N PRO A 33 -9.74 -2.10 -8.34
CA PRO A 33 -10.58 -1.83 -7.17
C PRO A 33 -11.21 -3.07 -6.54
N ALA A 34 -11.64 -4.03 -7.34
CA ALA A 34 -12.24 -5.25 -6.80
C ALA A 34 -11.22 -6.09 -6.03
N SER A 35 -9.98 -6.14 -6.51
CA SER A 35 -8.89 -6.82 -5.80
C SER A 35 -8.51 -6.07 -4.53
N ILE A 36 -8.36 -4.76 -4.61
CA ILE A 36 -8.05 -3.89 -3.46
C ILE A 36 -9.05 -4.12 -2.33
N ALA A 37 -10.32 -4.25 -2.67
CA ALA A 37 -11.38 -4.48 -1.69
C ALA A 37 -11.17 -5.76 -0.87
N ARG A 38 -10.39 -6.69 -1.38
CA ARG A 38 -10.14 -7.97 -0.72
C ARG A 38 -8.95 -7.97 0.23
N TRP A 39 -8.00 -7.03 0.08
CA TRP A 39 -6.77 -7.11 0.88
C TRP A 39 -6.36 -5.81 1.58
N ALA A 40 -6.84 -4.66 1.14
CA ALA A 40 -6.23 -3.38 1.54
C ALA A 40 -6.69 -2.82 2.89
N ALA A 41 -7.40 -3.58 3.69
CA ALA A 41 -7.77 -3.19 5.04
C ALA A 41 -7.13 -4.16 6.05
N PRO A 42 -6.49 -3.64 7.12
CA PRO A 42 -5.78 -4.49 8.08
C PRO A 42 -6.71 -5.11 9.12
N GLY A 43 -6.25 -6.21 9.72
CA GLY A 43 -6.93 -6.85 10.83
C GLY A 43 -8.33 -7.34 10.47
N THR A 44 -9.33 -6.94 11.25
CA THR A 44 -10.73 -7.30 11.00
C THR A 44 -11.48 -6.22 10.22
N SER A 45 -10.78 -5.16 9.81
CA SER A 45 -11.39 -4.09 9.01
C SER A 45 -11.73 -4.58 7.61
N VAL A 46 -12.68 -3.90 6.98
CA VAL A 46 -13.10 -4.18 5.61
C VAL A 46 -13.02 -2.91 4.77
N ILE A 47 -12.77 -3.08 3.48
CA ILE A 47 -12.88 -2.00 2.51
C ILE A 47 -14.35 -1.84 2.14
N THR A 48 -14.90 -0.64 2.32
CA THR A 48 -16.28 -0.34 1.95
C THR A 48 -16.39 0.35 0.61
N HIS A 49 -15.29 0.94 0.13
CA HIS A 49 -15.23 1.59 -1.18
C HIS A 49 -13.78 1.69 -1.63
N ALA A 50 -13.53 1.42 -2.90
CA ALA A 50 -12.22 1.61 -3.51
C ALA A 50 -12.41 2.17 -4.92
N ALA A 51 -11.64 3.19 -5.27
CA ALA A 51 -11.67 3.79 -6.60
C ALA A 51 -10.24 4.05 -7.06
N VAL A 52 -9.98 3.85 -8.33
CA VAL A 52 -8.66 4.02 -8.94
C VAL A 52 -8.80 4.70 -10.29
N ASP A 53 -8.07 5.80 -10.49
CA ASP A 53 -7.87 6.41 -11.79
C ASP A 53 -6.39 6.19 -12.14
N LEU A 54 -6.10 5.09 -12.82
CA LEU A 54 -4.73 4.61 -12.99
C LEU A 54 -4.01 5.37 -14.13
N ARG A 55 -3.57 6.55 -13.79
CA ARG A 55 -2.73 7.40 -14.66
C ARG A 55 -1.93 8.33 -13.78
N VAL A 56 -0.79 8.80 -14.27
CA VAL A 56 -0.01 9.82 -13.54
C VAL A 56 -0.90 11.06 -13.37
N GLY A 57 -0.99 11.53 -12.12
CA GLY A 57 -1.90 12.61 -11.75
C GLY A 57 -3.31 12.14 -11.40
N GLY A 58 -3.63 10.86 -11.63
CA GLY A 58 -4.91 10.29 -11.24
C GLY A 58 -5.00 10.06 -9.74
N ARG A 59 -6.23 10.02 -9.23
CA ARG A 59 -6.49 9.84 -7.81
C ARG A 59 -6.93 8.41 -7.51
N PHE A 60 -6.48 7.88 -6.38
CA PHE A 60 -7.11 6.71 -5.78
C PHE A 60 -7.72 7.07 -4.45
N GLU A 61 -8.70 6.29 -4.00
CA GLU A 61 -9.22 6.40 -2.65
C GLU A 61 -9.70 5.05 -2.13
N GLN A 62 -9.59 4.88 -0.81
CA GLN A 62 -10.01 3.68 -0.11
C GLN A 62 -10.73 4.07 1.16
N HIS A 63 -11.94 3.53 1.34
CA HIS A 63 -12.72 3.72 2.56
C HIS A 63 -12.72 2.39 3.32
N MET A 64 -12.49 2.44 4.62
CA MET A 64 -12.39 1.28 5.48
C MET A 64 -13.30 1.42 6.68
N ARG A 65 -13.78 0.28 7.18
CA ARG A 65 -14.55 0.24 8.42
C ARG A 65 -14.01 -0.88 9.30
N ALA A 66 -13.70 -0.53 10.56
CA ALA A 66 -13.29 -1.49 11.56
C ALA A 66 -14.50 -2.24 12.12
N ALA A 67 -14.24 -3.37 12.80
CA ALA A 67 -15.30 -4.19 13.39
C ALA A 67 -16.18 -3.41 14.38
N ASN A 68 -15.62 -2.41 15.06
CA ASN A 68 -16.36 -1.55 15.99
C ASN A 68 -17.11 -0.41 15.29
N GLY A 69 -17.09 -0.35 13.96
CA GLY A 69 -17.78 0.69 13.18
C GLY A 69 -16.95 1.93 12.89
N PHE A 70 -15.72 2.01 13.41
CA PHE A 70 -14.86 3.17 13.15
C PHE A 70 -14.47 3.22 11.68
N GLU A 71 -14.69 4.38 11.04
CA GLU A 71 -14.42 4.56 9.62
C GLU A 71 -13.14 5.35 9.38
N ARG A 72 -12.40 4.95 8.35
CA ARG A 72 -11.21 5.65 7.89
C ARG A 72 -11.24 5.78 6.37
N ARG A 73 -10.67 6.87 5.88
CA ARG A 73 -10.51 7.10 4.43
C ARG A 73 -9.11 7.57 4.15
N VAL A 74 -8.51 6.98 3.13
CA VAL A 74 -7.20 7.40 2.64
C VAL A 74 -7.31 7.66 1.14
N ALA A 75 -6.54 8.61 0.66
CA ALA A 75 -6.49 8.94 -0.76
C ALA A 75 -5.08 9.37 -1.14
N GLY A 76 -4.82 9.39 -2.43
CA GLY A 76 -3.55 9.86 -2.94
C GLY A 76 -3.58 10.06 -4.45
N THR A 77 -2.44 10.50 -4.98
CA THR A 77 -2.25 10.78 -6.40
C THR A 77 -1.10 9.93 -6.90
N TYR A 78 -1.27 9.30 -8.05
CA TYR A 78 -0.20 8.55 -8.69
C TYR A 78 0.86 9.49 -9.24
N LEU A 79 2.11 9.30 -8.81
CA LEU A 79 3.25 10.09 -9.25
C LEU A 79 4.05 9.39 -10.35
N GLU A 80 4.10 8.05 -10.29
CA GLU A 80 4.79 7.23 -11.29
C GLU A 80 4.03 5.92 -11.47
N ILE A 81 3.87 5.51 -12.72
CA ILE A 81 3.28 4.21 -13.07
C ILE A 81 4.18 3.58 -14.12
N SER A 82 4.98 2.60 -13.71
CA SER A 82 5.87 1.85 -14.59
C SER A 82 5.42 0.39 -14.57
N ALA A 83 4.30 0.12 -15.21
CA ALA A 83 3.64 -1.19 -15.17
C ALA A 83 4.46 -2.24 -15.91
N PRO A 84 4.56 -3.47 -15.39
CA PRO A 84 3.99 -3.95 -14.14
C PRO A 84 5.01 -3.96 -12.98
N TYR A 85 6.02 -3.07 -12.98
CA TYR A 85 7.18 -3.17 -12.11
C TYR A 85 7.21 -2.16 -10.97
N ARG A 86 6.54 -1.01 -11.11
CA ARG A 86 6.69 0.04 -10.12
C ARG A 86 5.49 0.99 -10.08
N LEU A 87 5.10 1.36 -8.86
CA LEU A 87 4.11 2.41 -8.59
C LEU A 87 4.69 3.36 -7.54
N VAL A 88 4.46 4.65 -7.72
CA VAL A 88 4.73 5.65 -6.68
C VAL A 88 3.49 6.51 -6.55
N TYR A 89 3.00 6.68 -5.33
CA TYR A 89 1.81 7.50 -5.09
C TYR A 89 1.89 8.19 -3.73
N THR A 90 1.13 9.28 -3.58
CA THR A 90 1.01 9.97 -2.31
C THR A 90 -0.02 9.26 -1.44
N TRP A 91 0.01 9.55 -0.13
CA TRP A 91 -0.84 8.88 0.85
C TRP A 91 -1.21 9.89 1.92
N ARG A 92 -2.52 10.19 2.02
CA ARG A 92 -3.02 11.12 3.03
C ARG A 92 -4.33 10.59 3.60
N TRP A 93 -4.40 10.55 4.91
CA TRP A 93 -5.65 10.21 5.59
C TRP A 93 -6.60 11.40 5.50
N GLU A 94 -7.81 11.14 5.01
CA GLU A 94 -8.85 12.16 4.86
C GLU A 94 -9.93 12.04 5.95
N LEU A 95 -10.06 10.86 6.57
CA LEU A 95 -10.99 10.62 7.67
C LEU A 95 -10.36 9.61 8.65
N PRO A 96 -10.12 9.94 9.90
CA PRO A 96 -10.02 11.32 10.40
C PRO A 96 -8.93 12.08 9.63
N PRO A 97 -9.12 13.38 9.39
CA PRO A 97 -8.19 14.13 8.54
C PRO A 97 -6.82 14.29 9.21
N GLU A 98 -5.77 14.14 8.41
CA GLU A 98 -4.39 14.35 8.84
C GLU A 98 -3.69 15.28 7.86
N ASP A 99 -2.79 16.10 8.38
CA ASP A 99 -2.06 17.06 7.55
C ASP A 99 -0.89 16.43 6.81
N VAL A 100 -0.43 15.27 7.26
CA VAL A 100 0.75 14.64 6.68
C VAL A 100 0.40 13.98 5.35
N GLU A 101 1.12 14.37 4.30
CA GLU A 101 1.10 13.67 3.03
C GLU A 101 2.39 12.86 2.93
N SER A 102 2.26 11.55 2.97
CA SER A 102 3.38 10.63 2.85
C SER A 102 3.45 10.05 1.44
N ARG A 103 4.42 9.18 1.22
CA ARG A 103 4.65 8.61 -0.12
C ARG A 103 4.86 7.11 -0.04
N VAL A 104 4.19 6.40 -0.92
CA VAL A 104 4.31 4.95 -1.02
C VAL A 104 4.95 4.60 -2.37
N THR A 105 5.98 3.76 -2.32
CA THR A 105 6.60 3.18 -3.50
C THR A 105 6.40 1.67 -3.42
N VAL A 106 5.87 1.08 -4.49
CA VAL A 106 5.69 -0.37 -4.58
C VAL A 106 6.50 -0.86 -5.77
N GLU A 107 7.38 -1.82 -5.51
CA GLU A 107 8.19 -2.45 -6.56
C GLU A 107 7.80 -3.92 -6.66
N PHE A 108 7.63 -4.38 -7.89
CA PHE A 108 7.24 -5.75 -8.19
C PHE A 108 8.40 -6.40 -8.94
N ARG A 109 9.10 -7.31 -8.30
CA ARG A 109 10.30 -7.94 -8.83
C ARG A 109 10.00 -9.36 -9.28
N ASP A 110 10.22 -9.61 -10.55
CA ASP A 110 10.04 -10.94 -11.11
C ASP A 110 11.21 -11.83 -10.65
N ILE A 111 10.91 -12.87 -9.90
CA ILE A 111 11.91 -13.82 -9.39
C ILE A 111 11.67 -15.24 -9.95
N GLY A 112 11.11 -15.32 -11.15
CA GLY A 112 10.84 -16.57 -11.84
C GLY A 112 9.37 -16.95 -11.75
N SER A 113 9.05 -17.97 -10.96
CA SER A 113 7.65 -18.43 -10.79
C SER A 113 6.88 -17.60 -9.79
N ALA A 114 7.50 -16.58 -9.18
CA ALA A 114 6.89 -15.75 -8.14
C ALA A 114 7.32 -14.30 -8.33
N THR A 115 6.73 -13.43 -7.53
CA THR A 115 7.05 -12.01 -7.53
C THR A 115 7.39 -11.57 -6.11
N GLU A 116 8.49 -10.85 -5.95
CA GLU A 116 8.81 -10.17 -4.70
C GLU A 116 8.21 -8.77 -4.75
N VAL A 117 7.34 -8.46 -3.79
CA VAL A 117 6.70 -7.14 -3.66
C VAL A 117 7.37 -6.39 -2.53
N VAL A 118 7.89 -5.20 -2.82
CA VAL A 118 8.57 -4.37 -1.84
C VAL A 118 7.80 -3.07 -1.70
N VAL A 119 7.30 -2.80 -0.50
CA VAL A 119 6.57 -1.57 -0.17
C VAL A 119 7.49 -0.69 0.64
N THR A 120 7.71 0.54 0.19
CA THR A 120 8.43 1.56 0.93
C THR A 120 7.47 2.73 1.19
N HIS A 121 7.15 2.96 2.45
CA HIS A 121 6.29 4.06 2.86
C HIS A 121 7.14 5.10 3.57
N ALA A 122 7.33 6.24 2.96
CA ALA A 122 8.25 7.29 3.40
C ALA A 122 7.50 8.56 3.77
N LEU A 123 8.20 9.49 4.40
CA LEU A 123 7.67 10.81 4.77
C LEU A 123 6.51 10.71 5.75
N LEU A 124 6.61 9.79 6.70
CA LEU A 124 5.53 9.51 7.67
C LEU A 124 5.49 10.51 8.83
N GLY A 125 6.50 11.35 8.96
CA GLY A 125 6.51 12.45 9.91
C GLY A 125 7.11 12.13 11.27
N ASP A 126 6.68 11.07 11.92
CA ASP A 126 7.20 10.73 13.24
C ASP A 126 7.22 9.21 13.47
N ASP A 127 7.81 8.82 14.61
CA ASP A 127 8.01 7.42 14.94
C ASP A 127 6.70 6.68 15.24
N THR A 128 5.75 7.36 15.86
CA THR A 128 4.43 6.77 16.14
C THR A 128 3.69 6.44 14.85
N SER A 129 3.72 7.36 13.89
CA SER A 129 3.12 7.14 12.58
C SER A 129 3.80 5.99 11.84
N ARG A 130 5.14 5.93 11.91
CA ARG A 130 5.91 4.84 11.30
C ARG A 130 5.49 3.48 11.86
N VAL A 131 5.40 3.37 13.18
CA VAL A 131 5.02 2.11 13.85
C VAL A 131 3.60 1.70 13.46
N ASN A 132 2.67 2.65 13.48
CA ASN A 132 1.28 2.37 13.14
C ASN A 132 1.10 1.95 11.68
N HIS A 133 1.81 2.60 10.76
CA HIS A 133 1.75 2.23 9.35
C HIS A 133 2.41 0.88 9.08
N ALA A 134 3.52 0.57 9.77
CA ALA A 134 4.14 -0.75 9.66
C ALA A 134 3.17 -1.85 10.06
N LYS A 135 2.46 -1.66 11.16
CA LYS A 135 1.47 -2.62 11.63
C LYS A 135 0.32 -2.79 10.64
N GLY A 136 -0.19 -1.69 10.12
CA GLY A 136 -1.27 -1.72 9.13
C GLY A 136 -0.82 -2.42 7.83
N TRP A 137 0.35 -2.08 7.33
CA TRP A 137 0.87 -2.71 6.12
C TRP A 137 1.08 -4.21 6.29
N ASN A 138 1.61 -4.65 7.42
CA ASN A 138 1.79 -6.09 7.67
C ASN A 138 0.45 -6.82 7.60
N GLY A 139 -0.59 -6.27 8.20
CA GLY A 139 -1.93 -6.86 8.15
C GLY A 139 -2.50 -6.91 6.74
N CYS A 140 -2.38 -5.83 5.98
CA CYS A 140 -2.84 -5.78 4.60
C CYS A 140 -2.07 -6.75 3.72
N LEU A 141 -0.76 -6.80 3.85
CA LEU A 141 0.08 -7.64 2.98
C LEU A 141 -0.08 -9.11 3.28
N ASP A 142 -0.42 -9.49 4.49
CA ASP A 142 -0.79 -10.87 4.79
C ASP A 142 -2.01 -11.28 3.97
N ARG A 143 -3.01 -10.42 3.89
CA ARG A 143 -4.19 -10.67 3.05
C ARG A 143 -3.86 -10.67 1.56
N TYR A 144 -2.97 -9.78 1.16
CA TYR A 144 -2.52 -9.72 -0.23
C TYR A 144 -1.87 -11.04 -0.66
N VAL A 145 -1.01 -11.60 0.18
CA VAL A 145 -0.39 -12.90 -0.08
C VAL A 145 -1.47 -13.99 -0.18
N GLU A 146 -2.42 -14.01 0.76
CA GLU A 146 -3.51 -14.98 0.77
C GLU A 146 -4.37 -14.93 -0.49
N LEU A 147 -4.51 -13.75 -1.08
CA LEU A 147 -5.26 -13.56 -2.32
C LEU A 147 -4.75 -14.48 -3.44
N PHE A 148 -3.43 -14.64 -3.54
CA PHE A 148 -2.82 -15.47 -4.56
C PHE A 148 -2.76 -16.94 -4.15
N ALA A 149 -2.57 -17.22 -2.88
CA ALA A 149 -2.57 -18.59 -2.37
C ALA A 149 -3.94 -19.24 -2.56
N ALA A 150 -5.02 -18.49 -2.37
CA ALA A 150 -6.38 -18.99 -2.53
C ALA A 150 -6.74 -19.29 -3.99
N ALA A 151 -5.99 -18.78 -4.95
CA ALA A 151 -6.23 -18.98 -6.37
C ALA A 151 -5.65 -20.29 -6.92
N ILE A 152 -4.91 -21.04 -6.13
CA ILE A 152 -4.26 -22.28 -6.57
C ILE A 152 -5.26 -23.47 -6.59
#